data_fb08fdc9242b2080d049769cda3955f8
#
_entry.id   fb08fdc9242b2080d049769cda3955f8
#
_cell.length_a   1.000
_cell.length_b   1.000
_cell.length_c   1.000
_cell.angle_alpha   90.00
_cell.angle_beta   90.00
_cell.angle_gamma   90.00
#
_symmetry.space_group_name_H-M   'P 1'
#
loop_
_entity.id
_entity.type
_entity.pdbx_description
1 polymer ?
#
loop_
_entity_poly.entity_id
_entity_poly.type
_entity_poly.pdbx_seq_one_letter_code
_entity_poly.pdbx_strand_id
1 'polypeptide(L)' 'MQIIVNGEQFDFPNPLNVEELIDYLGFQNQRIALEVNETIIPKSNHRTYILSNNDKVEVINAVGGG' A
#
# COMPACT_ATOMS: atom_id res chain seq x y z
N MET A 1 -1.39 -1.32 14.74
CA MET A 1 -1.04 -0.27 13.78
C MET A 1 -2.24 0.04 12.92
N GLN A 2 -2.63 1.30 12.87
CA GLN A 2 -3.75 1.73 12.04
C GLN A 2 -3.23 2.41 10.78
N ILE A 3 -3.81 2.05 9.64
CA ILE A 3 -3.54 2.74 8.39
C ILE A 3 -4.85 2.98 7.67
N ILE A 4 -4.84 3.95 6.77
CA ILE A 4 -6.02 4.29 5.97
C ILE A 4 -5.66 3.95 4.53
N VAL A 5 -6.43 3.06 3.92
CA VAL A 5 -6.19 2.64 2.54
C VAL A 5 -7.39 3.03 1.70
N ASN A 6 -7.16 3.90 0.73
CA ASN A 6 -8.24 4.39 -0.14
C ASN A 6 -9.43 4.89 0.66
N GLY A 7 -9.16 5.58 1.76
CA GLY A 7 -10.21 6.15 2.61
C GLY A 7 -10.80 5.18 3.62
N GLU A 8 -10.38 3.93 3.61
CA GLU A 8 -10.91 2.94 4.54
C GLU A 8 -9.86 2.60 5.61
N GLN A 9 -10.29 2.56 6.86
CA GLN A 9 -9.40 2.31 7.97
C GLN A 9 -9.18 0.82 8.19
N PHE A 10 -7.92 0.44 8.34
CA PHE A 10 -7.51 -0.92 8.66
C PHE A 10 -6.67 -0.92 9.91
N ASP A 11 -6.79 -1.99 10.69
CA ASP A 11 -6.00 -2.15 11.89
C ASP A 11 -5.25 -3.47 11.82
N PHE A 12 -3.93 -3.40 11.94
CA PHE A 12 -3.08 -4.57 11.87
C PHE A 12 -2.37 -4.75 13.21
N PRO A 13 -2.25 -5.99 13.70
CA PRO A 13 -1.59 -6.23 14.97
C PRO A 13 -0.09 -5.98 14.95
N ASN A 14 0.53 -6.09 13.79
CA ASN A 14 1.98 -5.94 13.64
C ASN A 14 2.30 -5.00 12.50
N PRO A 15 3.48 -4.38 12.53
CA PRO A 15 3.91 -3.55 11.40
C PRO A 15 3.98 -4.36 10.10
N LEU A 16 3.70 -3.68 8.99
CA LEU A 16 3.74 -4.28 7.66
C LEU A 16 4.66 -3.47 6.76
N ASN A 17 5.32 -4.16 5.83
CA ASN A 17 5.91 -3.44 4.72
C ASN A 17 4.86 -3.30 3.61
N VAL A 18 5.19 -2.52 2.59
CA VAL A 18 4.23 -2.24 1.50
C VAL A 18 3.86 -3.52 0.76
N GLU A 19 4.84 -4.40 0.52
CA GLU A 19 4.56 -5.65 -0.19
C GLU A 19 3.55 -6.50 0.57
N GLU A 20 3.69 -6.59 1.87
CA GLU A 20 2.76 -7.36 2.70
C GLU A 20 1.35 -6.76 2.65
N LEU A 21 1.26 -5.44 2.63
CA LEU A 21 -0.04 -4.79 2.50
C LEU A 21 -0.68 -5.11 1.16
N ILE A 22 0.09 -5.05 0.09
CA ILE A 22 -0.41 -5.37 -1.25
C ILE A 22 -0.94 -6.79 -1.29
N ASP A 23 -0.21 -7.74 -0.69
CA ASP A 23 -0.64 -9.12 -0.61
C ASP A 23 -1.95 -9.26 0.17
N TYR A 24 -2.04 -8.57 1.29
CA TYR A 24 -3.25 -8.61 2.10
C TYR A 24 -4.46 -8.10 1.34
N LEU A 25 -4.28 -7.04 0.55
CA LEU A 25 -5.37 -6.46 -0.22
C LEU A 25 -5.72 -7.23 -1.48
N GLY A 26 -4.89 -8.20 -1.84
CA GLY A 26 -5.16 -9.02 -3.02
C GLY A 26 -4.72 -8.41 -4.33
N PHE A 27 -3.80 -7.46 -4.29
CA PHE A 27 -3.32 -6.77 -5.49
C PHE A 27 -2.00 -7.30 -6.02
N GLN A 28 -1.49 -8.40 -5.47
CA GLN A 28 -0.25 -8.97 -5.96
C GLN A 28 -0.43 -9.36 -7.43
N ASN A 29 0.64 -9.17 -8.20
CA ASN A 29 0.66 -9.48 -9.64
C ASN A 29 -0.24 -8.57 -10.47
N GLN A 30 -0.66 -7.46 -9.92
CA GLN A 30 -1.44 -6.46 -10.66
C GLN A 30 -0.61 -5.21 -10.85
N ARG A 31 -0.94 -4.47 -11.91
CA ARG A 31 -0.30 -3.18 -12.14
C ARG A 31 -0.96 -2.15 -11.24
N ILE A 32 -0.27 -1.79 -10.20
CA ILE A 32 -0.74 -0.76 -9.30
C ILE A 32 0.38 0.24 -9.04
N ALA A 33 -0.02 1.46 -8.72
CA ALA A 33 0.86 2.44 -8.10
C ALA A 33 0.40 2.61 -6.67
N LEU A 34 1.35 2.75 -5.76
CA LEU A 34 1.02 2.90 -4.35
C LEU A 34 1.66 4.15 -3.82
N GLU A 35 0.85 4.95 -3.13
CA GLU A 35 1.31 6.18 -2.48
C GLU A 35 1.16 6.03 -0.97
N VAL A 36 2.13 6.56 -0.26
CA VAL A 36 2.05 6.70 1.18
C VAL A 36 2.18 8.19 1.49
N ASN A 37 1.14 8.75 2.09
CA ASN A 37 1.11 10.18 2.42
C ASN A 37 1.45 11.04 1.21
N GLU A 38 0.83 10.72 0.07
CA GLU A 38 0.95 11.46 -1.19
C GLU A 38 2.31 11.31 -1.89
N THR A 39 3.12 10.38 -1.44
CA THR A 39 4.41 10.09 -2.08
C THR A 39 4.35 8.70 -2.71
N ILE A 40 4.65 8.63 -4.00
CA ILE A 40 4.70 7.32 -4.67
C ILE A 40 5.86 6.51 -4.14
N ILE A 41 5.59 5.27 -3.79
CA ILE A 41 6.62 4.34 -3.36
C ILE A 41 6.96 3.44 -4.54
N PRO A 42 8.17 3.55 -5.09
CA PRO A 42 8.56 2.71 -6.23
C PRO A 42 8.46 1.24 -5.89
N LYS A 43 8.14 0.43 -6.88
CA LYS A 43 8.00 -1.00 -6.69
C LYS A 43 9.26 -1.61 -6.09
N SER A 44 10.42 -1.10 -6.47
CA SER A 44 11.70 -1.60 -5.95
C SER A 44 11.84 -1.39 -4.44
N ASN A 45 11.03 -0.51 -3.86
CA ASN A 45 11.09 -0.23 -2.43
C ASN A 45 9.95 -0.87 -1.64
N HIS A 46 9.06 -1.62 -2.30
CA HIS A 46 7.89 -2.18 -1.62
C HIS A 46 8.28 -3.11 -0.48
N ARG A 47 9.36 -3.86 -0.63
CA ARG A 47 9.81 -4.80 0.40
C ARG A 47 10.44 -4.12 1.59
N THR A 48 11.05 -2.97 1.37
CA THR A 48 11.84 -2.32 2.40
C THR A 48 11.11 -1.18 3.09
N TYR A 49 10.01 -0.72 2.50
CA TYR A 49 9.25 0.39 3.09
C TYR A 49 8.31 -0.14 4.15
N ILE A 50 8.59 0.21 5.40
CA ILE A 50 7.76 -0.19 6.53
C ILE A 50 6.73 0.89 6.78
N LEU A 51 5.45 0.49 6.81
CA LEU A 51 4.37 1.42 7.08
C LEU A 51 4.38 1.83 8.55
N SER A 52 3.89 3.02 8.80
CA SER A 52 3.80 3.59 10.14
C SER A 52 2.35 3.82 10.53
N ASN A 53 2.11 3.92 11.81
CA ASN A 53 0.78 4.19 12.32
C ASN A 53 0.22 5.47 11.72
N ASN A 54 -1.04 5.42 11.30
CA ASN A 54 -1.76 6.54 10.70
C ASN A 54 -1.30 6.92 9.29
N ASP A 55 -0.50 6.08 8.63
CA ASP A 55 -0.14 6.32 7.24
C ASP A 55 -1.40 6.30 6.38
N LYS A 56 -1.44 7.21 5.43
CA LYS A 56 -2.51 7.30 4.45
C LYS A 56 -2.02 6.71 3.14
N VAL A 57 -2.57 5.57 2.78
CA VAL A 57 -2.14 4.81 1.62
C VAL A 57 -3.19 4.93 0.53
N GLU A 58 -2.73 5.16 -0.70
CA GLU A 58 -3.60 5.10 -1.86
C GLU A 58 -3.06 4.07 -2.83
N VAL A 59 -3.91 3.15 -3.23
CA VAL A 59 -3.58 2.15 -4.24
C VAL A 59 -4.35 2.51 -5.49
N ILE A 60 -3.61 2.78 -6.56
CA ILE A 60 -4.18 3.18 -7.83
C ILE A 60 -3.97 2.05 -8.81
N ASN A 61 -5.06 1.52 -9.33
CA ASN A 61 -4.97 0.45 -10.31
C ASN A 61 -4.68 1.06 -11.67
N ALA A 62 -3.51 0.73 -12.19
CA ALA A 62 -3.09 1.26 -13.48
C ALA A 62 -3.61 0.37 -14.61
N VAL A 63 -4.90 0.24 -14.69
CA VAL A 63 -5.48 -0.57 -15.74
C VAL A 63 -5.33 0.05 -17.09
N GLY A 64 -5.03 1.28 -17.09
CA GLY A 64 -4.72 2.01 -18.27
C GLY A 64 -5.01 1.26 -19.53
N GLY A 65 -6.15 1.19 -19.90
CA GLY A 65 -6.46 0.64 -21.15
C GLY A 65 -5.74 -0.66 -21.40
N GLY A 66 -5.37 -1.15 -20.36
CA GLY A 66 -4.61 -2.38 -20.40
C GLY A 66 -4.72 -3.33 -20.77
#